data_fe50eea23d0f2384ca07b68e3500f4d2
#
_entry.id   fe50eea23d0f2384ca07b68e3500f4d2
#
_cell.length_a   1.000
_cell.length_b   1.000
_cell.length_c   1.000
_cell.angle_alpha   90.00
_cell.angle_beta   90.00
_cell.angle_gamma   90.00
#
_symmetry.space_group_name_H-M   'P 1'
#
loop_
_entity.id
_entity.type
_entity.pdbx_description
1 polymer ?
#
loop_
_entity_poly.entity_id
_entity_poly.type
_entity_poly.pdbx_seq_one_letter_code
_entity_poly.pdbx_strand_id
1 'polypeptide(L)' 'MDSFYRSERQIQRLFKEYMGINPKAYQRIMRFRSTWENVMNSSQPDWAQMAYAMGYADQAHLIRDFKTLSGVTPRKAYSA' A
#
# COMPACT_ATOMS: atom_id res chain seq x y z
N MET A 1 0.79 -16.05 -2.89
CA MET A 1 1.10 -16.44 -1.50
C MET A 1 2.23 -15.60 -0.92
N ASP A 2 3.38 -15.58 -1.58
CA ASP A 2 4.51 -14.79 -1.09
C ASP A 2 4.16 -13.31 -0.97
N SER A 3 3.36 -12.78 -1.91
CA SER A 3 2.96 -11.37 -1.87
C SER A 3 2.11 -11.06 -0.64
N PHE A 4 1.24 -11.98 -0.23
CA PHE A 4 0.42 -11.79 0.95
C PHE A 4 1.30 -11.78 2.22
N TYR A 5 2.21 -12.73 2.34
CA TYR A 5 3.12 -12.78 3.49
C TYR A 5 4.02 -11.56 3.55
N ARG A 6 4.49 -11.11 2.39
CA ARG A 6 5.32 -9.91 2.31
C ARG A 6 4.55 -8.70 2.80
N SER A 7 3.28 -8.58 2.40
CA SER A 7 2.41 -7.50 2.84
C SER A 7 2.22 -7.53 4.36
N GLU A 8 1.94 -8.70 4.93
CA GLU A 8 1.75 -8.82 6.37
C GLU A 8 3.02 -8.48 7.15
N ARG A 9 4.18 -8.95 6.69
CA ARG A 9 5.45 -8.61 7.33
C ARG A 9 5.73 -7.11 7.25
N GLN A 10 5.43 -6.51 6.10
CA GLN A 10 5.63 -5.08 5.90
C GLN A 10 4.74 -4.29 6.84
N ILE A 11 3.48 -4.67 6.95
CA ILE A 11 2.53 -4.03 7.85
C ILE A 11 3.00 -4.15 9.31
N GLN A 12 3.41 -5.33 9.72
CA GLN A 12 3.89 -5.56 11.09
C GLN A 12 5.11 -4.69 11.39
N ARG A 13 6.03 -4.60 10.43
CA ARG A 13 7.22 -3.77 10.59
C ARG A 13 6.84 -2.29 10.73
N LEU A 14 5.91 -1.83 9.90
CA LEU A 14 5.47 -0.44 9.94
C LEU A 14 4.76 -0.12 11.26
N PHE A 15 3.92 -1.03 11.75
CA PHE A 15 3.29 -0.82 13.04
C PHE A 15 4.32 -0.75 14.16
N LYS A 16 5.33 -1.59 14.10
CA LYS A 16 6.39 -1.58 15.10
C LYS A 16 7.16 -0.27 15.08
N GLU A 17 7.44 0.27 13.89
CA GLU A 17 8.15 1.54 13.74
C GLU A 17 7.31 2.74 14.18
N TYR A 18 6.00 2.70 13.91
CA TYR A 18 5.13 3.86 14.11
C TYR A 18 4.15 3.68 15.27
N MET A 19 4.26 2.59 16.03
CA MET A 19 3.32 2.32 17.11
C MET A 19 3.36 3.43 18.15
N GLY A 20 2.16 3.91 18.52
CA GLY A 20 2.03 4.97 19.52
C GLY A 20 2.29 6.36 19.01
N ILE A 21 2.53 6.52 17.70
CA ILE A 21 2.90 7.82 17.16
C ILE A 21 1.70 8.72 16.95
N ASN A 22 0.81 8.41 16.01
CA ASN A 22 -0.37 9.24 15.80
C ASN A 22 -1.37 8.57 14.87
N PRO A 23 -2.63 9.05 14.88
CA PRO A 23 -3.69 8.49 14.03
C PRO A 23 -3.42 8.62 12.53
N LYS A 24 -2.72 9.66 12.11
CA LYS A 24 -2.41 9.84 10.69
C LYS A 24 -1.48 8.75 10.18
N ALA A 25 -0.46 8.39 10.97
CA ALA A 25 0.44 7.30 10.61
C ALA A 25 -0.30 5.98 10.53
N TYR A 26 -1.19 5.73 11.49
CA TYR A 26 -2.03 4.54 11.48
C TYR A 26 -2.88 4.47 10.23
N GLN A 27 -3.57 5.56 9.90
CA GLN A 27 -4.42 5.62 8.72
C GLN A 27 -3.63 5.40 7.43
N ARG A 28 -2.44 5.96 7.36
CA ARG A 28 -1.55 5.81 6.22
C ARG A 28 -1.18 4.35 6.02
N ILE A 29 -0.83 3.66 7.09
CA ILE A 29 -0.45 2.26 7.04
C ILE A 29 -1.63 1.39 6.63
N MET A 30 -2.81 1.65 7.18
CA MET A 30 -4.00 0.89 6.83
C MET A 30 -4.42 1.12 5.38
N ARG A 31 -4.25 2.35 4.89
CA ARG A 31 -4.50 2.66 3.48
C ARG A 31 -3.53 1.89 2.59
N PHE A 32 -2.27 1.84 2.97
CA PHE A 32 -1.26 1.07 2.25
C PHE A 32 -1.63 -0.42 2.20
N ARG A 33 -2.06 -0.98 3.33
CA ARG A 33 -2.47 -2.38 3.39
C ARG A 33 -3.62 -2.66 2.44
N SER A 34 -4.64 -1.83 2.46
CA SER A 34 -5.80 -1.99 1.56
C SER A 34 -5.37 -1.89 0.10
N THR A 35 -4.47 -0.96 -0.19
CA THR A 35 -3.95 -0.78 -1.55
C THR A 35 -3.19 -2.01 -1.99
N TRP A 36 -2.33 -2.56 -1.14
CA TRP A 36 -1.56 -3.76 -1.45
C TRP A 36 -2.50 -4.93 -1.78
N GLU A 37 -3.50 -5.15 -0.94
CA GLU A 37 -4.47 -6.22 -1.17
C GLU A 37 -5.19 -6.03 -2.50
N ASN A 38 -5.58 -4.80 -2.81
CA ASN A 38 -6.26 -4.49 -4.05
C ASN A 38 -5.37 -4.74 -5.26
N VAL A 39 -4.10 -4.34 -5.18
CA VAL A 39 -3.13 -4.58 -6.25
C VAL A 39 -2.99 -6.08 -6.51
N MET A 40 -2.82 -6.85 -5.45
CA MET A 40 -2.57 -8.30 -5.57
C MET A 40 -3.80 -9.05 -6.08
N ASN A 41 -4.99 -8.56 -5.81
CA ASN A 41 -6.24 -9.23 -6.17
C ASN A 41 -6.83 -8.75 -7.50
N SER A 42 -6.22 -7.80 -8.16
CA SER A 42 -6.74 -7.26 -9.41
C SER A 42 -6.09 -7.94 -10.60
N SER A 43 -6.90 -8.34 -11.58
CA SER A 43 -6.38 -8.92 -12.82
C SER A 43 -5.86 -7.85 -13.78
N GLN A 44 -6.47 -6.67 -13.75
CA GLN A 44 -6.07 -5.54 -14.58
C GLN A 44 -6.18 -4.27 -13.76
N PRO A 45 -5.18 -3.93 -12.96
CA PRO A 45 -5.26 -2.77 -12.09
C PRO A 45 -5.43 -1.47 -12.88
N ASP A 46 -6.44 -0.69 -12.50
CA ASP A 46 -6.60 0.68 -12.94
C ASP A 46 -6.08 1.58 -11.84
N TRP A 47 -4.88 2.09 -12.01
CA TRP A 47 -4.18 2.82 -10.95
C TRP A 47 -4.90 4.11 -10.56
N ALA A 48 -5.49 4.80 -11.53
CA ALA A 48 -6.21 6.03 -11.25
C ALA A 48 -7.48 5.75 -10.44
N GLN A 49 -8.24 4.73 -10.84
CA GLN A 49 -9.43 4.32 -10.11
C GLN A 49 -9.08 3.83 -8.72
N MET A 50 -8.01 3.08 -8.60
CA MET A 50 -7.54 2.57 -7.31
C MET A 50 -7.15 3.70 -6.38
N ALA A 51 -6.45 4.71 -6.90
CA ALA A 51 -6.08 5.88 -6.09
C ALA A 51 -7.33 6.55 -5.52
N TYR A 52 -8.33 6.74 -6.34
CA TYR A 52 -9.59 7.33 -5.91
C TYR A 52 -10.27 6.46 -4.84
N ALA A 53 -10.38 5.17 -5.11
CA ALA A 53 -11.07 4.24 -4.21
C ALA A 53 -10.36 4.10 -2.86
N MET A 54 -9.04 4.18 -2.86
CA MET A 54 -8.25 4.00 -1.63
C MET A 54 -8.04 5.31 -0.87
N GLY A 55 -8.55 6.43 -1.36
CA GLY A 55 -8.50 7.70 -0.64
C GLY A 55 -7.25 8.53 -0.88
N TYR A 56 -6.53 8.27 -1.97
CA TYR A 56 -5.41 9.13 -2.37
C TYR A 56 -5.91 10.32 -3.17
N ALA A 57 -5.13 11.38 -3.17
CA ALA A 57 -5.50 12.59 -3.93
C ALA A 57 -5.47 12.34 -5.43
N ASP A 58 -4.50 11.55 -5.90
CA ASP A 58 -4.36 11.20 -7.30
C ASP A 58 -3.47 9.97 -7.43
N GLN A 59 -3.26 9.53 -8.68
CA GLN A 59 -2.42 8.36 -8.95
C GLN A 59 -0.98 8.55 -8.51
N ALA A 60 -0.43 9.73 -8.71
CA ALA A 60 0.95 10.03 -8.32
C ALA A 60 1.12 9.91 -6.81
N HIS A 61 0.14 10.37 -6.04
CA HIS A 61 0.16 10.25 -4.58
C HIS A 61 0.19 8.79 -4.15
N LEU A 62 -0.66 7.95 -4.77
CA LEU A 62 -0.69 6.52 -4.50
C LEU A 62 0.69 5.90 -4.76
N ILE A 63 1.28 6.19 -5.90
CA ILE A 63 2.55 5.60 -6.31
C ILE A 63 3.66 6.00 -5.35
N ARG A 64 3.74 7.28 -5.00
CA ARG A 64 4.78 7.78 -4.09
C ARG A 64 4.64 7.16 -2.70
N ASP A 65 3.42 7.13 -2.17
CA ASP A 65 3.19 6.60 -0.84
C ASP A 65 3.48 5.11 -0.77
N PHE A 66 3.00 4.38 -1.77
CA PHE A 66 3.24 2.95 -1.87
C PHE A 66 4.74 2.66 -1.92
N LYS A 67 5.48 3.39 -2.75
CA LYS A 67 6.93 3.19 -2.87
C LYS A 67 7.65 3.55 -1.57
N THR A 68 7.22 4.62 -0.91
CA THR A 68 7.84 5.03 0.36
C THR A 68 7.68 3.94 1.41
N LEU A 69 6.51 3.32 1.50
CA LEU A 69 6.23 2.35 2.54
C LEU A 69 6.72 0.94 2.20
N SER A 70 6.72 0.56 0.94
CA SER A 70 7.08 -0.80 0.54
C SER A 70 8.46 -0.92 -0.11
N GLY A 71 9.00 0.18 -0.61
CA GLY A 71 10.26 0.17 -1.34
C GLY A 71 10.11 -0.07 -2.83
N VAL A 72 8.93 -0.41 -3.31
CA VAL A 72 8.68 -0.65 -4.73
C VAL A 72 7.40 0.04 -5.17
N THR A 73 7.30 0.27 -6.48
CA THR A 73 6.07 0.84 -7.04
C THR A 73 4.96 -0.20 -7.04
N PRO A 74 3.69 0.22 -7.08
CA PRO A 74 2.58 -0.74 -7.18
C PRO A 74 2.68 -1.63 -8.41
N ARG A 75 3.10 -1.06 -9.55
CA ARG A 75 3.25 -1.83 -10.77
C ARG A 75 4.30 -2.92 -10.61
N LYS A 76 5.43 -2.60 -9.98
CA LYS A 76 6.49 -3.58 -9.76
C LYS A 76 6.03 -4.66 -8.78
N ALA A 77 5.32 -4.28 -7.74
CA ALA A 77 4.76 -5.24 -6.80
C ALA A 77 3.78 -6.19 -7.50
N TYR A 78 2.95 -5.64 -8.39
CA TYR A 78 1.98 -6.43 -9.13
C TYR A 78 2.64 -7.45 -10.05
N SER A 79 3.72 -7.08 -10.71
CA SER A 79 4.40 -7.96 -11.66
C SER A 79 5.41 -8.91 -11.00
N ALA A 80 5.65 -8.78 -9.72
CA ALA A 80 6.58 -9.66 -9.01
C ALA A 80 5.94 -11.06 -8.69
#